data_d46fec74b3a7ca51c57ef4c0a4f7bba9
#
_entry.id   d46fec74b3a7ca51c57ef4c0a4f7bba9
#
_cell.length_a   1.000
_cell.length_b   1.000
_cell.length_c   1.000
_cell.angle_alpha   90.00
_cell.angle_beta   90.00
_cell.angle_gamma   90.00
#
_symmetry.space_group_name_H-M   'P 1'
#
loop_
_entity.id
_entity.type
_entity.pdbx_description
1 polymer ?
#
loop_
_entity_poly.entity_id
_entity_poly.type
_entity_poly.pdbx_seq_one_letter_code
_entity_poly.pdbx_strand_id
1 'polypeptide(L)'
;MLPNTDDGPSKDLLLSYGWGEREIPQEQLYDLVLDPNEAHNLAGDPAHADTLEELRGRLQAWMVETKDPLLDGDVPAPEGAELNDPDGLSPAEPTIVV
;
A
#
# COMPACT_ATOMS: atom_id res chain seq x y z
N MET A 1 0.56 8.61 -1.07
CA MET A 1 1.72 8.09 -1.85
C MET A 1 2.35 9.13 -2.75
N LEU A 2 1.56 9.97 -3.42
CA LEU A 2 2.08 11.01 -4.32
C LEU A 2 3.07 11.99 -3.67
N PRO A 3 2.84 12.49 -2.43
CA PRO A 3 3.76 13.43 -1.80
C PRO A 3 5.12 12.84 -1.45
N ASN A 4 5.25 11.51 -1.43
CA ASN A 4 6.50 10.81 -1.17
C ASN A 4 7.24 10.39 -2.43
N THR A 5 6.70 10.71 -3.60
CA THR A 5 7.31 10.39 -4.89
C THR A 5 7.92 11.66 -5.49
N ASP A 6 9.19 11.58 -5.87
CA ASP A 6 9.92 12.72 -6.44
C ASP A 6 9.24 13.26 -7.70
N ASP A 7 9.22 14.55 -7.83
CA ASP A 7 8.74 15.24 -9.02
C ASP A 7 9.64 14.94 -10.23
N GLY A 8 9.04 14.87 -11.40
CA GLY A 8 9.78 14.64 -12.64
C GLY A 8 8.88 14.27 -13.82
N PRO A 9 9.47 14.16 -15.03
CA PRO A 9 8.71 13.83 -16.24
C PRO A 9 7.99 12.47 -16.16
N SER A 10 8.58 11.48 -15.50
CA SER A 10 7.99 10.15 -15.33
C SER A 10 6.74 10.21 -14.44
N LYS A 11 6.80 10.95 -13.35
CA LYS A 11 5.64 11.18 -12.47
C LYS A 11 4.53 11.90 -13.21
N ASP A 12 4.87 12.96 -13.95
CA ASP A 12 3.91 13.74 -14.73
C ASP A 12 3.20 12.88 -15.77
N LEU A 13 3.94 11.99 -16.45
CA LEU A 13 3.38 11.07 -17.42
C LEU A 13 2.39 10.09 -16.75
N LEU A 14 2.77 9.47 -15.65
CA LEU A 14 1.93 8.54 -14.93
C LEU A 14 0.65 9.21 -14.39
N LEU A 15 0.77 10.43 -13.88
CA LEU A 15 -0.38 11.21 -13.42
C LEU A 15 -1.34 11.55 -14.56
N SER A 16 -0.83 11.82 -15.78
CA SER A 16 -1.66 12.07 -16.95
C SER A 16 -2.50 10.87 -17.38
N TYR A 17 -2.08 9.65 -16.99
CA TYR A 17 -2.82 8.39 -17.20
C TYR A 17 -3.66 7.96 -15.99
N GLY A 18 -3.90 8.85 -15.04
CA GLY A 18 -4.77 8.59 -13.88
C GLY A 18 -4.11 7.83 -12.73
N TRP A 19 -2.77 7.79 -12.66
CA TRP A 19 -2.07 7.07 -11.58
C TRP A 19 -2.43 7.57 -10.19
N GLY A 20 -2.64 8.86 -10.00
CA GLY A 20 -3.03 9.45 -8.72
C GLY A 20 -4.46 9.13 -8.26
N GLU A 21 -5.31 8.68 -9.18
CA GLU A 21 -6.72 8.34 -8.92
C GLU A 21 -6.94 6.84 -8.72
N ARG A 22 -5.88 6.03 -8.84
CA ARG A 22 -5.98 4.58 -8.65
C ARG A 22 -6.19 4.25 -7.18
N GLU A 23 -7.18 3.42 -6.91
CA GLU A 23 -7.35 2.83 -5.58
C GLU A 23 -6.21 1.86 -5.28
N ILE A 24 -5.71 1.92 -4.04
CA ILE A 24 -4.73 0.97 -3.53
C ILE A 24 -5.51 -0.14 -2.84
N PRO A 25 -5.47 -1.39 -3.34
CA PRO A 25 -6.16 -2.50 -2.70
C PRO A 25 -5.52 -2.81 -1.35
N GLN A 26 -6.34 -3.20 -0.37
CA GLN A 26 -5.85 -3.60 0.95
C GLN A 26 -5.06 -4.91 0.91
N GLU A 27 -5.40 -5.79 -0.01
CA GLU A 27 -4.74 -7.06 -0.20
C GLU A 27 -4.35 -7.24 -1.65
N GLN A 28 -3.17 -7.83 -1.86
CA GLN A 28 -2.65 -8.16 -3.18
C GLN A 28 -2.10 -9.57 -3.16
N LEU A 29 -2.51 -10.37 -4.13
CA LEU A 29 -2.05 -11.74 -4.32
C LEU A 29 -1.57 -11.91 -5.76
N TYR A 30 -0.36 -12.42 -5.96
CA TYR A 30 0.22 -12.62 -7.29
C TYR A 30 0.81 -14.01 -7.44
N ASP A 31 0.65 -14.60 -8.63
CA ASP A 31 1.34 -15.81 -9.03
C ASP A 31 2.66 -15.41 -9.72
N LEU A 32 3.77 -15.50 -9.01
CA LEU A 32 5.07 -15.05 -9.52
C LEU A 32 5.64 -15.94 -10.64
N VAL A 33 5.11 -17.14 -10.81
CA VAL A 33 5.51 -18.04 -11.91
C VAL A 33 4.86 -17.61 -13.22
N LEU A 34 3.55 -17.34 -13.21
CA LEU A 34 2.79 -16.98 -14.41
C LEU A 34 2.71 -15.46 -14.63
N ASP A 35 2.88 -14.68 -13.57
CA ASP A 35 2.79 -13.22 -13.57
C ASP A 35 3.97 -12.60 -12.79
N PRO A 36 5.21 -12.72 -13.28
CA PRO A 36 6.39 -12.24 -12.57
C PRO A 36 6.44 -10.72 -12.41
N ASN A 37 5.68 -9.97 -13.19
CA ASN A 37 5.60 -8.50 -13.09
C ASN A 37 4.52 -8.00 -12.12
N GLU A 38 3.80 -8.93 -11.47
CA GLU A 38 2.74 -8.58 -10.51
C GLU A 38 1.68 -7.62 -11.13
N ALA A 39 1.26 -7.91 -12.36
CA ALA A 39 0.32 -7.08 -13.10
C ALA A 39 -1.15 -7.40 -12.78
N HIS A 40 -1.43 -8.61 -12.28
CA HIS A 40 -2.79 -9.10 -12.03
C HIS A 40 -2.97 -9.49 -10.57
N ASN A 41 -3.65 -8.64 -9.81
CA ASN A 41 -4.02 -8.94 -8.43
C ASN A 41 -5.12 -10.01 -8.39
N LEU A 42 -4.81 -11.18 -7.82
CA LEU A 42 -5.70 -12.33 -7.71
C LEU A 42 -6.52 -12.35 -6.40
N ALA A 43 -6.39 -11.33 -5.55
CA ALA A 43 -7.07 -11.31 -4.25
C ALA A 43 -8.60 -11.39 -4.36
N GLY A 44 -9.18 -10.91 -5.46
CA GLY A 44 -10.62 -11.01 -5.74
C GLY A 44 -11.03 -12.19 -6.61
N ASP A 45 -10.10 -13.04 -7.04
CA ASP A 45 -10.38 -14.18 -7.91
C ASP A 45 -10.88 -15.39 -7.09
N PRO A 46 -12.10 -15.90 -7.35
CA PRO A 46 -12.64 -17.07 -6.64
C PRO A 46 -11.78 -18.33 -6.76
N ALA A 47 -11.05 -18.50 -7.87
CA ALA A 47 -10.17 -19.65 -8.07
C ALA A 47 -8.96 -19.66 -7.10
N HIS A 48 -8.63 -18.53 -6.51
CA HIS A 48 -7.50 -18.36 -5.57
C HIS A 48 -7.95 -18.04 -4.14
N ALA A 49 -9.26 -18.16 -3.85
CA ALA A 49 -9.81 -17.83 -2.54
C ALA A 49 -9.21 -18.66 -1.40
N ASP A 50 -9.00 -19.96 -1.61
CA ASP A 50 -8.42 -20.85 -0.59
C ASP A 50 -6.96 -20.49 -0.30
N THR A 51 -6.18 -20.17 -1.31
CA THR A 51 -4.80 -19.73 -1.15
C THR A 51 -4.73 -18.40 -0.40
N LEU A 52 -5.59 -17.46 -0.75
CA LEU A 52 -5.67 -16.17 -0.08
C LEU A 52 -6.01 -16.33 1.41
N GLU A 53 -6.98 -17.18 1.73
CA GLU A 53 -7.38 -17.46 3.11
C GLU A 53 -6.25 -18.13 3.91
N GLU A 54 -5.55 -19.08 3.32
CA GLU A 54 -4.39 -19.72 3.94
C GLU A 54 -3.29 -18.70 4.26
N LEU A 55 -2.95 -17.83 3.32
CA LEU A 55 -1.92 -16.81 3.52
C LEU A 55 -2.33 -15.75 4.54
N ARG A 56 -3.61 -15.36 4.56
CA ARG A 56 -4.15 -14.50 5.62
C ARG A 56 -3.97 -15.13 7.00
N GLY A 57 -4.30 -16.42 7.13
CA GLY A 57 -4.15 -17.15 8.37
C GLY A 57 -2.70 -17.24 8.85
N ARG A 58 -1.76 -17.44 7.94
CA ARG A 58 -0.31 -17.43 8.25
C ARG A 58 0.16 -16.05 8.70
N LEU A 59 -0.27 -15.00 8.02
CA LEU A 59 0.05 -13.63 8.40
C LEU A 59 -0.51 -13.29 9.78
N GLN A 60 -1.77 -13.63 10.04
CA GLN A 60 -2.41 -13.41 11.34
C GLN A 60 -1.66 -14.12 12.47
N ALA A 61 -1.29 -15.39 12.27
CA ALA A 61 -0.54 -16.15 13.24
C ALA A 61 0.83 -15.53 13.54
N TRP A 62 1.53 -15.05 12.51
CA TRP A 62 2.80 -14.37 12.65
C TRP A 62 2.68 -13.03 13.38
N MET A 63 1.64 -12.24 13.07
CA MET A 63 1.37 -10.99 13.75
C MET A 63 1.08 -11.20 15.24
N VAL A 64 0.34 -12.24 15.60
CA VAL A 64 0.07 -12.62 17.00
C VAL A 64 1.38 -13.01 17.70
N GLU A 65 2.20 -13.85 17.07
CA GLU A 65 3.48 -14.32 17.63
C GLU A 65 4.44 -13.17 17.87
N THR A 66 4.53 -12.23 16.94
CA THR A 66 5.41 -11.06 17.03
C THR A 66 4.82 -9.89 17.80
N LYS A 67 3.58 -9.98 18.25
CA LYS A 67 2.85 -8.91 18.94
C LYS A 67 2.81 -7.62 18.11
N ASP A 68 2.45 -7.77 16.84
CA ASP A 68 2.39 -6.65 15.90
C ASP A 68 1.29 -5.65 16.34
N PRO A 69 1.62 -4.36 16.52
CA PRO A 69 0.65 -3.36 16.93
C PRO A 69 -0.48 -3.14 15.91
N LEU A 70 -0.31 -3.52 14.65
CA LEU A 70 -1.37 -3.47 13.64
C LEU A 70 -2.56 -4.39 13.95
N LEU A 71 -2.41 -5.36 14.87
CA LEU A 71 -3.53 -6.18 15.37
C LEU A 71 -4.61 -5.34 16.07
N ASP A 72 -4.20 -4.23 16.69
CA ASP A 72 -5.10 -3.32 17.42
C ASP A 72 -5.58 -2.15 16.57
N GLY A 73 -5.20 -2.09 15.30
CA GLY A 73 -5.54 -1.04 14.36
C GLY A 73 -4.33 -0.30 13.80
N ASP A 74 -4.58 0.82 13.15
CA ASP A 74 -3.52 1.63 12.56
C ASP A 74 -2.56 2.17 13.63
N VAL A 75 -1.26 2.13 13.33
CA VAL A 75 -0.24 2.70 14.21
C VAL A 75 -0.14 4.21 13.95
N PRO A 76 -0.48 5.05 14.93
CA PRO A 76 -0.42 6.49 14.73
C PRO A 76 1.03 6.98 14.66
N ALA A 77 1.22 8.10 13.96
CA ALA A 77 2.51 8.79 13.99
C ALA A 77 2.78 9.34 15.40
N PRO A 78 4.05 9.39 15.84
CA PRO A 78 4.42 9.99 17.11
C PRO A 78 3.96 11.46 17.20
N GLU A 79 3.63 11.91 18.40
CA GLU A 79 3.30 13.31 18.64
C GLU A 79 4.47 14.22 18.23
N GLY A 80 4.18 15.27 17.49
CA GLY A 80 5.18 16.20 16.98
C GLY A 80 5.91 15.75 15.70
N ALA A 81 5.56 14.60 15.14
CA ALA A 81 6.14 14.15 13.88
C ALA A 81 5.76 15.07 12.72
N GLU A 82 6.73 15.38 11.88
CA GLU A 82 6.49 16.07 10.61
C GLU A 82 6.19 15.05 9.51
N LEU A 83 5.05 15.19 8.87
CA LEU A 83 4.59 14.28 7.82
C LEU A 83 4.29 15.05 6.55
N ASN A 84 4.47 14.40 5.41
CA ASN A 84 3.91 14.92 4.17
C ASN A 84 2.37 14.88 4.26
N ASP A 85 1.72 15.90 3.71
CA ASP A 85 0.26 15.89 3.61
C ASP A 85 -0.16 14.68 2.75
N PRO A 86 -0.96 13.73 3.27
CA PRO A 86 -1.38 12.56 2.50
C PRO A 86 -2.19 12.90 1.25
N ASP A 87 -2.83 14.07 1.22
CA ASP A 87 -3.58 14.56 0.07
C ASP A 87 -2.72 15.43 -0.87
N GLY A 88 -1.45 15.62 -0.54
CA GLY A 88 -0.51 16.39 -1.34
C GLY A 88 -0.07 15.67 -2.63
N LEU A 89 0.53 16.41 -3.53
CA LEU A 89 0.97 15.92 -4.84
C LEU A 89 2.49 15.86 -4.98
N SER A 90 3.25 16.56 -4.14
CA SER A 90 4.70 16.73 -4.28
C SER A 90 5.39 16.72 -2.91
N PRO A 91 6.62 16.13 -2.82
CA PRO A 91 7.45 16.23 -1.61
C PRO A 91 7.93 17.66 -1.32
N ALA A 92 7.82 18.58 -2.29
CA ALA A 92 8.18 19.98 -2.10
C ALA A 92 7.10 20.81 -1.40
N GLU A 93 5.90 20.25 -1.21
CA GLU A 93 4.82 20.91 -0.47
C GLU A 93 5.12 20.96 1.05
N PRO A 94 4.55 21.92 1.79
CA PRO A 94 4.74 22.00 3.24
C PRO A 94 4.32 20.72 3.95
N THR A 95 5.07 20.36 4.99
CA THR A 95 4.72 19.24 5.88
C THR A 95 3.63 19.64 6.87
N ILE A 96 2.94 18.65 7.42
CA ILE A 96 2.01 18.82 8.55
C ILE A 96 2.64 18.26 9.82
N VAL A 97 2.29 18.84 10.97
CA VAL A 97 2.71 18.36 12.30
C VAL A 97 1.52 17.73 13.00
N VAL A 98 1.71 16.52 13.50
CA VAL A 98 0.68 15.79 14.23
C VAL A 98 0.84 15.86 15.74
#